data_ef5734fd9ff98fc436b69115e62c5572
#
_entry.id   ef5734fd9ff98fc436b69115e62c5572
#
_cell.length_a   1.000
_cell.length_b   1.000
_cell.length_c   1.000
_cell.angle_alpha   90.00
_cell.angle_beta   90.00
_cell.angle_gamma   90.00
#
_symmetry.space_group_name_H-M   'P 1'
#
loop_
_entity.id
_entity.type
_entity.pdbx_description
1 polymer ?
#
loop_
_entity_poly.entity_id
_entity_poly.type
_entity_poly.pdbx_seq_one_letter_code
_entity_poly.pdbx_strand_id
1 'polypeptide(L)'
;MAKLVIEVPEEFTEVGKAMAEHLAALQRTVSRLGGGKAVDYAEIEQAMSESAGRTELAGHRAILQSLDIDVPAVIIGGLRYTRVGRCEAPFHTMVGSVSVERSLYRQSGERGGQPGGRVVDPVSLRAGVVEDGWLPRVARAMAHAVQQGPSREAEASAREFGRLRSEERRVGERV
;
A
#
# COMPACT_ATOMS: atom_id res chain seq x y z
N MET A 1 25.27 -18.74 18.22
CA MET A 1 24.44 -17.80 17.43
C MET A 1 24.17 -18.44 16.08
N ALA A 2 22.91 -18.51 15.65
CA ALA A 2 22.57 -18.94 14.28
C ALA A 2 22.76 -17.74 13.32
N LYS A 3 23.35 -18.00 12.13
CA LYS A 3 23.49 -17.02 11.06
C LYS A 3 22.57 -17.43 9.92
N LEU A 4 21.64 -16.56 9.56
CA LEU A 4 20.81 -16.73 8.38
C LEU A 4 21.27 -15.71 7.33
N VAL A 5 21.55 -16.17 6.11
CA VAL A 5 21.86 -15.32 4.95
C VAL A 5 20.71 -15.48 3.97
N ILE A 6 20.10 -14.37 3.59
CA ILE A 6 19.00 -14.34 2.61
C ILE A 6 19.48 -13.48 1.45
N GLU A 7 19.51 -14.06 0.26
CA GLU A 7 19.73 -13.32 -0.98
C GLU A 7 18.39 -12.71 -1.40
N VAL A 8 18.36 -11.40 -1.56
CA VAL A 8 17.16 -10.64 -1.92
C VAL A 8 17.38 -10.05 -3.30
N PRO A 9 16.51 -10.32 -4.29
CA PRO A 9 16.56 -9.67 -5.59
C PRO A 9 16.53 -8.15 -5.47
N GLU A 10 17.13 -7.44 -6.43
CA GLU A 10 17.31 -5.99 -6.38
C GLU A 10 15.99 -5.24 -6.18
N GLU A 11 14.95 -5.67 -6.88
CA GLU A 11 13.59 -5.11 -6.79
C GLU A 11 12.93 -5.26 -5.41
N PHE A 12 13.43 -6.18 -4.55
CA PHE A 12 12.96 -6.41 -3.18
C PHE A 12 13.93 -5.90 -2.11
N THR A 13 14.93 -5.10 -2.47
CA THR A 13 15.92 -4.58 -1.51
C THR A 13 15.27 -3.88 -0.31
N GLU A 14 14.25 -3.06 -0.53
CA GLU A 14 13.54 -2.35 0.54
C GLU A 14 12.74 -3.32 1.44
N VAL A 15 12.22 -4.41 0.87
CA VAL A 15 11.59 -5.49 1.66
C VAL A 15 12.62 -6.16 2.56
N GLY A 16 13.81 -6.48 2.03
CA GLY A 16 14.90 -7.06 2.81
C GLY A 16 15.33 -6.15 3.97
N LYS A 17 15.44 -4.85 3.76
CA LYS A 17 15.72 -3.86 4.81
C LYS A 17 14.64 -3.87 5.89
N ALA A 18 13.36 -3.78 5.50
CA ALA A 18 12.23 -3.79 6.43
C ALA A 18 12.16 -5.09 7.25
N MET A 19 12.48 -6.25 6.65
CA MET A 19 12.60 -7.53 7.37
C MET A 19 13.74 -7.51 8.39
N ALA A 20 14.90 -6.98 8.03
CA ALA A 20 16.02 -6.85 8.95
C ALA A 20 15.68 -5.92 10.14
N GLU A 21 15.01 -4.82 9.89
CA GLU A 21 14.51 -3.91 10.92
C GLU A 21 13.47 -4.57 11.83
N HIS A 22 12.57 -5.37 11.27
CA HIS A 22 11.61 -6.14 12.04
C HIS A 22 12.30 -7.12 12.99
N LEU A 23 13.25 -7.91 12.49
CA LEU A 23 14.05 -8.83 13.32
C LEU A 23 14.83 -8.09 14.41
N ALA A 24 15.44 -6.96 14.10
CA ALA A 24 16.12 -6.12 15.09
C ALA A 24 15.16 -5.56 16.14
N ALA A 25 13.92 -5.21 15.77
CA ALA A 25 12.89 -4.79 16.72
C ALA A 25 12.51 -5.92 17.68
N LEU A 26 12.29 -7.13 17.17
CA LEU A 26 12.03 -8.31 18.00
C LEU A 26 13.18 -8.59 18.96
N GLN A 27 14.42 -8.53 18.49
CA GLN A 27 15.61 -8.74 19.32
C GLN A 27 15.71 -7.71 20.45
N ARG A 28 15.45 -6.43 20.17
CA ARG A 28 15.42 -5.37 21.21
C ARG A 28 14.32 -5.64 22.25
N THR A 29 13.14 -6.08 21.81
CA THR A 29 12.04 -6.43 22.70
C THR A 29 12.44 -7.57 23.63
N VAL A 30 12.95 -8.69 23.08
CA VAL A 30 13.40 -9.85 23.89
C VAL A 30 14.50 -9.45 24.88
N SER A 31 15.46 -8.62 24.47
CA SER A 31 16.54 -8.15 25.35
C SER A 31 16.03 -7.32 26.54
N ARG A 32 14.91 -6.61 26.40
CA ARG A 32 14.29 -5.86 27.50
C ARG A 32 13.57 -6.75 28.50
N LEU A 33 13.09 -7.92 28.07
CA LEU A 33 12.37 -8.88 28.93
C LEU A 33 13.26 -9.56 29.96
N GLY A 34 14.57 -9.58 29.76
CA GLY A 34 15.54 -10.27 30.63
C GLY A 34 15.73 -9.69 32.03
N GLY A 35 15.05 -8.58 32.38
CA GLY A 35 15.28 -7.83 33.63
C GLY A 35 14.35 -8.20 34.81
N GLY A 36 13.46 -9.16 34.68
CA GLY A 36 12.52 -9.56 35.76
C GLY A 36 11.49 -8.48 36.16
N LYS A 37 11.37 -7.40 35.36
CA LYS A 37 10.37 -6.33 35.55
C LYS A 37 9.04 -6.72 34.95
N ALA A 38 7.94 -6.20 35.52
CA ALA A 38 6.63 -6.28 34.89
C ALA A 38 6.69 -5.63 33.47
N VAL A 39 6.08 -6.30 32.52
CA VAL A 39 6.11 -5.92 31.10
C VAL A 39 4.69 -5.54 30.69
N ASP A 40 4.52 -4.40 30.05
CA ASP A 40 3.27 -4.10 29.35
C ASP A 40 3.29 -4.85 28.00
N TYR A 41 2.52 -5.93 27.95
CA TYR A 41 2.48 -6.77 26.76
C TYR A 41 1.74 -6.11 25.60
N ALA A 42 0.82 -5.17 25.89
CA ALA A 42 0.11 -4.40 24.85
C ALA A 42 1.07 -3.51 24.05
N GLU A 43 2.05 -2.88 24.72
CA GLU A 43 3.11 -2.13 24.02
C GLU A 43 3.95 -3.03 23.10
N ILE A 44 4.21 -4.26 23.54
CA ILE A 44 4.95 -5.23 22.73
C ILE A 44 4.15 -5.64 21.49
N GLU A 45 2.88 -5.98 21.66
CA GLU A 45 1.98 -6.34 20.54
C GLU A 45 1.89 -5.21 19.53
N GLN A 46 1.75 -3.98 19.99
CA GLN A 46 1.70 -2.79 19.14
C GLN A 46 3.00 -2.62 18.36
N ALA A 47 4.15 -2.69 19.01
CA ALA A 47 5.47 -2.54 18.38
C ALA A 47 5.73 -3.65 17.34
N MET A 48 5.34 -4.89 17.64
CA MET A 48 5.42 -6.03 16.71
C MET A 48 4.52 -5.81 15.50
N SER A 49 3.27 -5.41 15.71
CA SER A 49 2.31 -5.14 14.65
C SER A 49 2.80 -4.02 13.72
N GLU A 50 3.33 -2.94 14.28
CA GLU A 50 3.86 -1.82 13.51
C GLU A 50 5.09 -2.21 12.66
N SER A 51 6.01 -2.98 13.24
CA SER A 51 7.21 -3.40 12.50
C SER A 51 6.91 -4.42 11.42
N ALA A 52 5.96 -5.34 11.65
CA ALA A 52 5.46 -6.27 10.64
C ALA A 52 4.73 -5.52 9.52
N GLY A 53 3.91 -4.51 9.87
CA GLY A 53 3.21 -3.67 8.92
C GLY A 53 4.15 -2.91 7.97
N ARG A 54 5.30 -2.43 8.46
CA ARG A 54 6.32 -1.80 7.58
C ARG A 54 6.87 -2.79 6.55
N THR A 55 7.09 -4.04 6.93
CA THR A 55 7.54 -5.08 6.00
C THR A 55 6.47 -5.37 4.94
N GLU A 56 5.21 -5.46 5.35
CA GLU A 56 4.08 -5.66 4.44
C GLU A 56 3.92 -4.49 3.46
N LEU A 57 4.04 -3.23 3.94
CA LEU A 57 4.02 -2.04 3.08
C LEU A 57 5.15 -2.02 2.05
N ALA A 58 6.38 -2.39 2.46
CA ALA A 58 7.51 -2.50 1.55
C ALA A 58 7.24 -3.56 0.46
N GLY A 59 6.65 -4.70 0.84
CA GLY A 59 6.22 -5.74 -0.10
C GLY A 59 5.16 -5.24 -1.09
N HIS A 60 4.13 -4.56 -0.61
CA HIS A 60 3.11 -3.96 -1.47
C HIS A 60 3.72 -2.95 -2.47
N ARG A 61 4.62 -2.08 -2.00
CA ARG A 61 5.31 -1.13 -2.88
C ARG A 61 6.08 -1.84 -3.99
N ALA A 62 6.90 -2.83 -3.65
CA ALA A 62 7.70 -3.57 -4.62
C ALA A 62 6.82 -4.28 -5.66
N ILE A 63 5.76 -4.96 -5.22
CA ILE A 63 4.83 -5.66 -6.11
C ILE A 63 4.08 -4.68 -7.01
N LEU A 64 3.53 -3.60 -6.47
CA LEU A 64 2.80 -2.60 -7.27
C LEU A 64 3.73 -1.93 -8.28
N GLN A 65 4.97 -1.60 -7.89
CA GLN A 65 5.96 -1.03 -8.80
C GLN A 65 6.30 -1.98 -9.95
N SER A 66 6.34 -3.29 -9.72
CA SER A 66 6.57 -4.31 -10.76
C SER A 66 5.39 -4.47 -11.74
N LEU A 67 4.22 -3.94 -11.39
CA LEU A 67 3.06 -3.94 -12.28
C LEU A 67 3.10 -2.79 -13.30
N ASP A 68 3.95 -1.79 -13.11
CA ASP A 68 4.09 -0.70 -14.08
C ASP A 68 4.67 -1.22 -15.40
N ILE A 69 4.26 -0.61 -16.49
CA ILE A 69 4.75 -0.89 -17.83
C ILE A 69 5.24 0.45 -18.39
N ASP A 70 6.56 0.62 -18.43
CA ASP A 70 7.17 1.85 -18.92
C ASP A 70 7.65 1.71 -20.38
N VAL A 71 6.69 1.73 -21.30
CA VAL A 71 6.94 1.69 -22.75
C VAL A 71 6.22 2.86 -23.46
N PRO A 72 6.65 3.25 -24.68
CA PRO A 72 6.05 4.38 -25.39
C PRO A 72 4.56 4.19 -25.72
N ALA A 73 4.10 2.96 -25.92
CA ALA A 73 2.69 2.65 -26.21
C ALA A 73 2.34 1.23 -25.77
N VAL A 74 1.07 1.04 -25.40
CA VAL A 74 0.48 -0.26 -25.01
C VAL A 74 -0.80 -0.51 -25.79
N ILE A 75 -1.21 -1.77 -25.87
CA ILE A 75 -2.51 -2.18 -26.43
C ILE A 75 -3.37 -2.70 -25.28
N ILE A 76 -4.52 -2.09 -25.06
CA ILE A 76 -5.48 -2.45 -24.01
C ILE A 76 -6.83 -2.68 -24.68
N GLY A 77 -7.38 -3.89 -24.58
CA GLY A 77 -8.66 -4.23 -25.22
C GLY A 77 -8.67 -4.06 -26.73
N GLY A 78 -7.53 -4.25 -27.41
CA GLY A 78 -7.41 -4.05 -28.86
C GLY A 78 -7.19 -2.59 -29.29
N LEU A 79 -7.22 -1.64 -28.36
CA LEU A 79 -7.01 -0.22 -28.63
C LEU A 79 -5.58 0.20 -28.26
N ARG A 80 -4.98 1.08 -29.08
CA ARG A 80 -3.64 1.60 -28.82
C ARG A 80 -3.71 2.81 -27.90
N TYR A 81 -2.85 2.78 -26.86
CA TYR A 81 -2.65 3.88 -25.92
C TYR A 81 -1.20 4.33 -25.98
N THR A 82 -0.98 5.64 -25.96
CA THR A 82 0.35 6.26 -25.96
C THR A 82 0.64 6.84 -24.59
N ARG A 83 1.88 6.65 -24.11
CA ARG A 83 2.32 7.21 -22.83
C ARG A 83 2.28 8.74 -22.88
N VAL A 84 1.65 9.34 -21.86
CA VAL A 84 1.52 10.81 -21.73
C VAL A 84 2.33 11.36 -20.56
N GLY A 85 2.82 10.52 -19.66
CA GLY A 85 3.64 10.93 -18.53
C GLY A 85 3.78 9.85 -17.48
N ARG A 86 4.35 10.22 -16.34
CA ARG A 86 4.45 9.43 -15.11
C ARG A 86 4.00 10.28 -13.94
N CYS A 87 3.45 9.65 -12.91
CA CYS A 87 3.14 10.32 -11.65
C CYS A 87 3.18 9.34 -10.49
N GLU A 88 3.46 9.84 -9.30
CA GLU A 88 3.20 9.13 -8.08
C GLU A 88 1.71 9.11 -7.74
N ALA A 89 1.25 7.99 -7.20
CA ALA A 89 -0.10 7.88 -6.69
C ALA A 89 -0.12 6.99 -5.43
N PRO A 90 -1.00 7.31 -4.47
CA PRO A 90 -1.21 6.47 -3.30
C PRO A 90 -2.04 5.25 -3.67
N PHE A 91 -1.68 4.11 -3.07
CA PHE A 91 -2.46 2.88 -3.08
C PHE A 91 -2.74 2.46 -1.65
N HIS A 92 -4.01 2.24 -1.33
CA HIS A 92 -4.46 1.93 0.03
C HIS A 92 -4.48 0.41 0.24
N THR A 93 -3.74 -0.03 1.25
CA THR A 93 -3.61 -1.43 1.68
C THR A 93 -4.25 -1.63 3.04
N MET A 94 -4.37 -2.89 3.51
CA MET A 94 -4.88 -3.19 4.85
C MET A 94 -4.00 -2.63 5.98
N VAL A 95 -2.75 -2.32 5.71
CA VAL A 95 -1.76 -1.86 6.71
C VAL A 95 -1.33 -0.41 6.53
N GLY A 96 -1.94 0.30 5.57
CA GLY A 96 -1.65 1.71 5.29
C GLY A 96 -1.52 2.01 3.81
N SER A 97 -1.07 3.20 3.48
CA SER A 97 -0.92 3.67 2.10
C SER A 97 0.53 3.56 1.64
N VAL A 98 0.72 3.20 0.38
CA VAL A 98 2.01 3.21 -0.30
C VAL A 98 1.95 4.13 -1.51
N SER A 99 2.97 4.96 -1.71
CA SER A 99 3.12 5.75 -2.93
C SER A 99 3.93 4.97 -3.96
N VAL A 100 3.42 4.89 -5.19
CA VAL A 100 4.02 4.15 -6.30
C VAL A 100 4.05 5.05 -7.53
N GLU A 101 5.21 5.14 -8.18
CA GLU A 101 5.33 5.81 -9.46
C GLU A 101 4.73 4.94 -10.56
N ARG A 102 3.86 5.51 -11.39
CA ARG A 102 3.15 4.81 -12.46
C ARG A 102 3.18 5.56 -13.77
N SER A 103 3.23 4.83 -14.87
CA SER A 103 3.13 5.34 -16.23
C SER A 103 1.66 5.60 -16.59
N LEU A 104 1.40 6.72 -17.22
CA LEU A 104 0.07 7.16 -17.64
C LEU A 104 -0.09 7.06 -19.15
N TYR A 105 -1.22 6.53 -19.60
CA TYR A 105 -1.51 6.29 -20.98
C TYR A 105 -2.83 6.90 -21.39
N ARG A 106 -2.88 7.44 -22.63
CA ARG A 106 -4.09 7.96 -23.26
C ARG A 106 -4.33 7.23 -24.57
N GLN A 107 -5.59 6.94 -24.90
CA GLN A 107 -5.96 6.31 -26.15
C GLN A 107 -5.49 7.12 -27.35
N SER A 108 -4.83 6.45 -28.31
CA SER A 108 -4.38 7.05 -29.56
C SER A 108 -5.50 6.94 -30.60
N GLY A 109 -5.88 8.03 -31.25
CA GLY A 109 -6.79 7.94 -32.41
C GLY A 109 -8.11 8.70 -32.33
N GLU A 110 -8.43 9.44 -31.30
CA GLU A 110 -9.54 10.37 -31.34
C GLU A 110 -9.16 11.60 -32.17
N ARG A 111 -9.48 11.54 -33.46
CA ARG A 111 -9.53 12.70 -34.34
C ARG A 111 -10.72 13.56 -33.94
N GLY A 112 -10.49 14.67 -33.33
CA GLY A 112 -11.50 15.67 -33.06
C GLY A 112 -11.38 16.25 -31.67
N GLY A 113 -10.43 17.15 -31.46
CA GLY A 113 -10.48 18.35 -30.62
C GLY A 113 -11.08 18.32 -29.22
N GLN A 114 -11.48 17.19 -28.66
CA GLN A 114 -11.86 17.13 -27.27
C GLN A 114 -10.69 16.59 -26.44
N PRO A 115 -10.10 17.42 -25.58
CA PRO A 115 -9.13 16.98 -24.58
C PRO A 115 -9.92 16.24 -23.48
N GLY A 116 -10.09 14.92 -23.59
CA GLY A 116 -10.95 14.21 -22.66
C GLY A 116 -10.84 12.69 -22.65
N GLY A 117 -9.95 12.10 -23.42
CA GLY A 117 -9.73 10.64 -23.32
C GLY A 117 -9.28 10.27 -21.90
N ARG A 118 -9.99 9.32 -21.25
CA ARG A 118 -9.65 8.83 -19.91
C ARG A 118 -8.20 8.37 -19.90
N VAL A 119 -7.41 8.91 -18.98
CA VAL A 119 -6.06 8.43 -18.72
C VAL A 119 -6.16 7.13 -17.96
N VAL A 120 -5.41 6.12 -18.38
CA VAL A 120 -5.32 4.82 -17.71
C VAL A 120 -3.88 4.56 -17.29
N ASP A 121 -3.69 3.76 -16.26
CA ASP A 121 -2.39 3.30 -15.84
C ASP A 121 -2.36 1.77 -15.66
N PRO A 122 -1.26 1.11 -16.05
CA PRO A 122 -1.14 -0.34 -15.97
C PRO A 122 -1.19 -0.86 -14.54
N VAL A 123 -0.67 -0.13 -13.57
CA VAL A 123 -0.63 -0.55 -12.17
C VAL A 123 -2.06 -0.72 -11.64
N SER A 124 -2.90 0.30 -11.78
CA SER A 124 -4.30 0.24 -11.34
C SER A 124 -5.10 -0.85 -12.07
N LEU A 125 -4.91 -0.96 -13.39
CA LEU A 125 -5.61 -1.99 -14.18
C LEU A 125 -5.23 -3.41 -13.75
N ARG A 126 -3.94 -3.67 -13.59
CA ARG A 126 -3.42 -5.01 -13.26
C ARG A 126 -3.63 -5.39 -11.80
N ALA A 127 -3.58 -4.41 -10.88
CA ALA A 127 -3.89 -4.63 -9.47
C ALA A 127 -5.40 -4.72 -9.18
N GLY A 128 -6.26 -4.38 -10.16
CA GLY A 128 -7.71 -4.35 -9.96
C GLY A 128 -8.15 -3.26 -8.98
N VAL A 129 -7.46 -2.12 -9.01
CA VAL A 129 -7.73 -0.99 -8.11
C VAL A 129 -9.15 -0.48 -8.29
N VAL A 130 -9.83 -0.31 -7.19
CA VAL A 130 -11.11 0.40 -7.10
C VAL A 130 -10.82 1.91 -7.04
N GLU A 131 -11.80 2.77 -7.21
CA GLU A 131 -11.64 4.22 -7.20
C GLU A 131 -10.72 4.72 -6.08
N ASP A 132 -9.99 5.81 -6.34
CA ASP A 132 -9.09 6.49 -5.39
C ASP A 132 -7.94 5.63 -4.82
N GLY A 133 -7.48 4.63 -5.58
CA GLY A 133 -6.30 3.85 -5.19
C GLY A 133 -6.56 2.71 -4.20
N TRP A 134 -7.82 2.35 -3.92
CA TRP A 134 -8.14 1.26 -3.01
C TRP A 134 -7.85 -0.11 -3.63
N LEU A 135 -6.98 -0.89 -3.00
CA LEU A 135 -6.75 -2.28 -3.42
C LEU A 135 -7.99 -3.15 -3.12
N PRO A 136 -8.25 -4.21 -3.90
CA PRO A 136 -9.52 -4.95 -3.83
C PRO A 136 -9.89 -5.49 -2.45
N ARG A 137 -8.91 -5.95 -1.68
CA ARG A 137 -9.14 -6.49 -0.33
C ARG A 137 -9.60 -5.39 0.63
N VAL A 138 -8.96 -4.23 0.58
CA VAL A 138 -9.31 -3.08 1.44
C VAL A 138 -10.67 -2.53 1.05
N ALA A 139 -10.93 -2.34 -0.25
CA ALA A 139 -12.22 -1.88 -0.74
C ALA A 139 -13.36 -2.80 -0.26
N ARG A 140 -13.15 -4.12 -0.31
CA ARG A 140 -14.11 -5.11 0.20
C ARG A 140 -14.29 -5.01 1.72
N ALA A 141 -13.20 -4.86 2.48
CA ALA A 141 -13.26 -4.72 3.93
C ALA A 141 -14.02 -3.44 4.34
N MET A 142 -13.77 -2.32 3.66
CA MET A 142 -14.47 -1.06 3.88
C MET A 142 -15.97 -1.18 3.56
N ALA A 143 -16.31 -1.77 2.41
CA ALA A 143 -17.71 -2.00 2.03
C ALA A 143 -18.44 -2.86 3.07
N HIS A 144 -17.79 -3.92 3.57
CA HIS A 144 -18.35 -4.78 4.61
C HIS A 144 -18.54 -4.02 5.94
N ALA A 145 -17.56 -3.22 6.35
CA ALA A 145 -17.65 -2.42 7.58
C ALA A 145 -18.82 -1.41 7.52
N VAL A 146 -19.00 -0.74 6.38
CA VAL A 146 -20.12 0.20 6.17
C VAL A 146 -21.48 -0.49 6.21
N GLN A 147 -21.58 -1.75 5.75
CA GLN A 147 -22.82 -2.52 5.81
C GLN A 147 -23.21 -2.95 7.23
N GLN A 148 -22.25 -3.06 8.16
CA GLN A 148 -22.50 -3.53 9.52
C GLN A 148 -22.87 -2.44 10.52
N GLY A 149 -22.67 -1.15 10.20
CA GLY A 149 -22.99 -0.06 11.11
C GLY A 149 -22.80 1.33 10.52
N PRO A 150 -23.18 2.38 11.29
CA PRO A 150 -22.92 3.75 10.89
C PRO A 150 -21.43 3.97 10.62
N SER A 151 -21.09 4.81 9.65
CA SER A 151 -19.71 5.04 9.19
C SER A 151 -18.70 5.31 10.32
N ARG A 152 -19.13 5.95 11.43
CA ARG A 152 -18.29 6.22 12.60
C ARG A 152 -17.93 4.96 13.40
N GLU A 153 -18.90 4.04 13.56
CA GLU A 153 -18.65 2.75 14.25
C GLU A 153 -17.80 1.82 13.39
N ALA A 154 -18.03 1.81 12.08
CA ALA A 154 -17.20 1.10 11.11
C ALA A 154 -15.75 1.60 11.14
N GLU A 155 -15.55 2.92 11.20
CA GLU A 155 -14.22 3.53 11.31
C GLU A 155 -13.54 3.19 12.66
N ALA A 156 -14.27 3.23 13.77
CA ALA A 156 -13.77 2.85 15.10
C ALA A 156 -13.35 1.38 15.13
N SER A 157 -14.20 0.47 14.62
CA SER A 157 -13.90 -0.96 14.53
C SER A 157 -12.72 -1.23 13.60
N ALA A 158 -12.61 -0.53 12.47
CA ALA A 158 -11.48 -0.65 11.57
C ALA A 158 -10.15 -0.18 12.20
N ARG A 159 -10.21 0.78 13.14
CA ARG A 159 -9.03 1.23 13.90
C ARG A 159 -8.65 0.25 15.01
N GLU A 160 -9.62 -0.30 15.71
CA GLU A 160 -9.40 -1.17 16.86
C GLU A 160 -9.03 -2.60 16.47
N PHE A 161 -9.70 -3.16 15.47
CA PHE A 161 -9.50 -4.55 15.03
C PHE A 161 -8.81 -4.69 13.68
N GLY A 162 -8.75 -3.60 12.89
CA GLY A 162 -8.05 -3.54 11.60
C GLY A 162 -6.78 -2.72 11.70
N ARG A 163 -5.79 -3.09 10.93
CA ARG A 163 -4.58 -2.28 10.74
C ARG A 163 -4.82 -1.05 9.86
N LEU A 164 -6.08 -0.73 9.55
CA LEU A 164 -6.46 0.37 8.68
C LEU A 164 -6.26 1.69 9.41
N ARG A 165 -5.26 2.46 9.00
CA ARG A 165 -5.10 3.87 9.37
C ARG A 165 -5.70 4.73 8.27
N SER A 166 -6.85 5.38 8.52
CA SER A 166 -7.31 6.44 7.62
C SER A 166 -6.50 7.70 7.89
N GLU A 167 -5.69 8.13 6.95
CA GLU A 167 -4.92 9.40 7.04
C GLU A 167 -5.77 10.64 6.69
N GLU A 168 -7.05 10.50 6.40
CA GLU A 168 -7.91 11.57 5.90
C GLU A 168 -8.29 12.68 6.89
N ARG A 169 -7.68 12.75 8.07
CA ARG A 169 -8.06 13.74 9.10
C ARG A 169 -7.34 15.08 9.05
N ARG A 170 -6.74 15.48 7.93
CA ARG A 170 -6.03 16.79 7.85
C ARG A 170 -6.56 17.83 6.88
N VAL A 171 -7.69 17.63 6.22
CA VAL A 171 -8.21 18.61 5.24
C VAL A 171 -9.43 19.40 5.75
N GLY A 172 -9.97 19.12 6.92
CA GLY A 172 -11.25 19.68 7.42
C GLY A 172 -11.16 20.80 8.47
N GLU A 173 -9.99 21.25 8.91
CA GLU A 173 -9.89 22.31 9.93
C GLU A 173 -9.08 23.52 9.42
N ARG A 174 -9.61 24.22 8.44
CA ARG A 174 -9.37 25.64 8.21
C ARG A 174 -10.63 26.28 7.64
N VAL A 175 -11.50 26.73 8.50
CA VAL A 175 -12.37 27.89 8.30
C VAL A 175 -12.35 28.67 9.60
#